data_8edba4ee16b6159c1dbfec7c80d57c9d
#
_entry.id   8edba4ee16b6159c1dbfec7c80d57c9d
#
_cell.length_a   1.000
_cell.length_b   1.000
_cell.length_c   1.000
_cell.angle_alpha   90.00
_cell.angle_beta   90.00
_cell.angle_gamma   90.00
#
_symmetry.space_group_name_H-M   'P 1'
#
loop_
_entity.id
_entity.type
_entity.pdbx_description
1 polymer ?
#
loop_
_entity_poly.entity_id
_entity_poly.type
_entity_poly.pdbx_seq_one_letter_code
_entity_poly.pdbx_strand_id
1 'polypeptide(L)'
;MGKPTGFMEIKRQTSMELPPEERIQNFNEFHVPLHTDEQQAQGARCMDCGVPFCQSGMLLGGMYSGCPLNNLIPEWNDLVYQGKWDLAVHRLIATNRYPEFTSRVCPALCEAACTCGMATGDPVTVKENERAIVE
;
A
#
# COMPACT_ATOMS: atom_id res chain seq x y z
N MET A 1 -3.16 8.16 14.10
CA MET A 1 -2.86 9.23 13.11
C MET A 1 -1.49 8.98 12.54
N GLY A 2 -1.36 8.95 11.21
CA GLY A 2 -0.09 8.76 10.53
C GLY A 2 0.95 9.82 10.92
N LYS A 3 2.18 9.68 10.46
CA LYS A 3 3.24 10.68 10.67
C LYS A 3 3.11 11.77 9.59
N PRO A 4 2.68 13.01 9.93
CA PRO A 4 2.38 14.05 8.92
C PRO A 4 3.53 14.37 7.98
N THR A 5 4.78 14.20 8.43
CA THR A 5 6.01 14.48 7.67
C THR A 5 6.72 13.22 7.17
N GLY A 6 6.15 12.03 7.43
CA GLY A 6 6.80 10.76 7.13
C GLY A 6 7.22 10.60 5.66
N PHE A 7 6.39 11.05 4.74
CA PHE A 7 6.68 11.01 3.29
C PHE A 7 7.87 11.89 2.86
N MET A 8 8.23 12.88 3.67
CA MET A 8 9.39 13.75 3.44
C MET A 8 10.69 13.20 4.04
N GLU A 9 10.57 12.40 5.11
CA GLU A 9 11.70 11.90 5.89
C GLU A 9 12.11 10.49 5.49
N ILE A 10 11.15 9.67 5.07
CA ILE A 10 11.33 8.25 4.77
C ILE A 10 11.26 8.06 3.25
N LYS A 11 12.29 7.49 2.65
CA LYS A 11 12.29 7.15 1.23
C LYS A 11 11.28 6.03 0.93
N ARG A 12 10.66 6.11 -0.24
CA ARG A 12 9.81 5.04 -0.74
C ARG A 12 10.65 3.79 -0.99
N GLN A 13 10.19 2.66 -0.45
CA GLN A 13 10.76 1.33 -0.70
C GLN A 13 9.64 0.38 -1.15
N THR A 14 9.97 -0.49 -2.07
CA THR A 14 9.13 -1.61 -2.51
C THR A 14 9.90 -2.90 -2.31
N SER A 15 9.20 -4.02 -2.27
CA SER A 15 9.83 -5.34 -2.29
C SER A 15 10.75 -5.48 -3.50
N MET A 16 11.81 -6.24 -3.32
CA MET A 16 12.64 -6.69 -4.44
C MET A 16 11.98 -7.90 -5.11
N GLU A 17 12.32 -8.11 -6.36
CA GLU A 17 11.95 -9.33 -7.09
C GLU A 17 13.20 -10.16 -7.34
N LEU A 18 13.06 -11.48 -7.28
CA LEU A 18 14.14 -12.39 -7.69
C LEU A 18 14.52 -12.16 -9.16
N PRO A 19 15.78 -12.36 -9.55
CA PRO A 19 16.20 -12.25 -10.94
C PRO A 19 15.37 -13.16 -11.86
N PRO A 20 15.14 -12.76 -13.13
CA PRO A 20 14.36 -13.55 -14.07
C PRO A 20 14.86 -14.99 -14.24
N GLU A 21 16.17 -15.18 -14.19
CA GLU A 21 16.83 -16.51 -14.33
C GLU A 21 16.46 -17.46 -13.19
N GLU A 22 16.18 -16.94 -12.00
CA GLU A 22 15.73 -17.72 -10.86
C GLU A 22 14.21 -17.95 -10.92
N ARG A 23 13.44 -16.93 -11.34
CA ARG A 23 11.98 -17.00 -11.40
C ARG A 23 11.46 -18.04 -12.40
N ILE A 24 12.17 -18.26 -13.50
CA ILE A 24 11.75 -19.23 -14.53
C ILE A 24 11.98 -20.69 -14.13
N GLN A 25 12.69 -20.96 -13.02
CA GLN A 25 13.02 -22.31 -12.59
C GLN A 25 11.93 -22.99 -11.76
N ASN A 26 10.96 -22.21 -11.26
CA ASN A 26 9.88 -22.72 -10.41
C ASN A 26 8.66 -21.78 -10.44
N PHE A 27 7.59 -22.15 -9.73
CA PHE A 27 6.38 -21.34 -9.58
C PHE A 27 6.21 -20.80 -8.16
N ASN A 28 7.29 -20.67 -7.41
CA ASN A 28 7.26 -20.09 -6.07
C ASN A 28 7.08 -18.57 -6.10
N GLU A 29 6.78 -18.00 -4.94
CA GLU A 29 6.76 -16.54 -4.76
C GLU A 29 8.15 -15.96 -5.07
N PHE A 30 8.18 -14.93 -5.88
CA PHE A 30 9.42 -14.29 -6.33
C PHE A 30 9.63 -12.88 -5.76
N HIS A 31 8.64 -12.35 -5.05
CA HIS A 31 8.80 -11.11 -4.33
C HIS A 31 9.48 -11.38 -2.98
N VAL A 32 10.49 -10.59 -2.68
CA VAL A 32 11.19 -10.62 -1.40
C VAL A 32 10.59 -9.51 -0.53
N PRO A 33 9.82 -9.84 0.52
CA PRO A 33 9.16 -8.83 1.34
C PRO A 33 10.18 -7.94 2.07
N LEU A 34 9.75 -6.74 2.41
CA LEU A 34 10.51 -5.85 3.30
C LEU A 34 10.53 -6.43 4.72
N HIS A 35 11.56 -6.09 5.49
CA HIS A 35 11.56 -6.37 6.93
C HIS A 35 10.45 -5.61 7.64
N THR A 36 10.00 -6.12 8.78
CA THR A 36 8.86 -5.57 9.53
C THR A 36 9.04 -4.09 9.88
N ASP A 37 10.21 -3.68 10.29
CA ASP A 37 10.55 -2.29 10.62
C ASP A 37 10.56 -1.38 9.38
N GLU A 38 11.07 -1.89 8.26
CA GLU A 38 11.01 -1.19 6.98
C GLU A 38 9.57 -1.03 6.51
N GLN A 39 8.75 -2.08 6.65
CA GLN A 39 7.35 -2.04 6.29
C GLN A 39 6.55 -1.05 7.15
N GLN A 40 6.82 -1.01 8.46
CA GLN A 40 6.26 0.00 9.36
C GLN A 40 6.66 1.41 8.95
N ALA A 41 7.91 1.60 8.53
CA ALA A 41 8.36 2.88 8.01
C ALA A 41 7.61 3.28 6.72
N GLN A 42 7.28 2.31 5.85
CA GLN A 42 6.46 2.60 4.67
C GLN A 42 5.02 2.98 5.06
N GLY A 43 4.43 2.36 6.07
CA GLY A 43 3.15 2.78 6.65
C GLY A 43 3.19 4.22 7.17
N ALA A 44 4.29 4.61 7.83
CA ALA A 44 4.51 5.96 8.35
C ALA A 44 4.58 7.05 7.28
N ARG A 45 4.80 6.70 6.00
CA ARG A 45 4.78 7.65 4.89
C ARG A 45 3.39 8.20 4.59
N CYS A 46 2.34 7.53 5.05
CA CYS A 46 0.98 8.03 4.91
C CYS A 46 0.74 9.21 5.87
N MET A 47 0.48 10.39 5.32
CA MET A 47 0.21 11.58 6.13
C MET A 47 -1.24 11.70 6.62
N ASP A 48 -2.08 10.70 6.35
CA ASP A 48 -3.49 10.69 6.70
C ASP A 48 -4.20 12.00 6.26
N CYS A 49 -4.11 12.31 4.98
CA CYS A 49 -4.69 13.54 4.43
C CYS A 49 -6.22 13.54 4.59
N GLY A 50 -6.80 14.68 4.96
CA GLY A 50 -8.24 14.81 5.24
C GLY A 50 -9.15 14.54 4.04
N VAL A 51 -8.61 14.53 2.81
CA VAL A 51 -9.31 14.15 1.58
C VAL A 51 -8.48 13.06 0.88
N PRO A 52 -8.62 11.79 1.31
CA PRO A 52 -7.80 10.70 0.82
C PRO A 52 -8.29 10.22 -0.56
N PHE A 53 -7.77 10.79 -1.64
CA PHE A 53 -8.08 10.35 -3.00
C PHE A 53 -7.75 8.87 -3.24
N CYS A 54 -6.77 8.33 -2.52
CA CYS A 54 -6.40 6.91 -2.62
C CYS A 54 -7.57 5.97 -2.36
N GLN A 55 -8.49 6.31 -1.46
CA GLN A 55 -9.66 5.49 -1.12
C GLN A 55 -10.97 5.94 -1.77
N SER A 56 -10.96 7.02 -2.56
CA SER A 56 -12.22 7.65 -2.98
C SER A 56 -13.00 6.88 -4.04
N GLY A 57 -12.36 6.05 -4.84
CA GLY A 57 -13.02 5.21 -5.85
C GLY A 57 -13.93 5.97 -6.83
N MET A 58 -13.60 7.22 -7.15
CA MET A 58 -14.42 8.05 -8.04
C MET A 58 -14.21 7.71 -9.51
N LEU A 59 -15.30 7.66 -10.26
CA LEU A 59 -15.25 7.52 -11.72
C LEU A 59 -15.08 8.89 -12.36
N LEU A 60 -13.91 9.14 -12.94
CA LEU A 60 -13.56 10.37 -13.62
C LEU A 60 -13.24 10.09 -15.10
N GLY A 61 -14.04 10.62 -16.03
CA GLY A 61 -13.80 10.43 -17.45
C GLY A 61 -13.81 8.96 -17.91
N GLY A 62 -14.57 8.09 -17.25
CA GLY A 62 -14.63 6.65 -17.56
C GLY A 62 -13.56 5.80 -16.88
N MET A 63 -12.65 6.40 -16.08
CA MET A 63 -11.63 5.69 -15.30
C MET A 63 -11.78 5.93 -13.80
N TYR A 64 -11.53 4.91 -13.00
CA TYR A 64 -11.50 5.08 -11.54
C TYR A 64 -10.25 5.81 -11.10
N SER A 65 -10.44 6.79 -10.20
CA SER A 65 -9.37 7.46 -9.45
C SER A 65 -9.38 6.93 -8.01
N GLY A 66 -8.27 6.40 -7.55
CA GLY A 66 -8.20 5.74 -6.24
C GLY A 66 -8.73 4.30 -6.24
N CYS A 67 -8.92 3.75 -5.06
CA CYS A 67 -9.33 2.35 -4.90
C CYS A 67 -10.83 2.17 -5.20
N PRO A 68 -11.22 1.35 -6.20
CA PRO A 68 -12.63 1.08 -6.51
C PRO A 68 -13.39 0.37 -5.39
N LEU A 69 -12.68 -0.32 -4.50
CA LEU A 69 -13.25 -0.98 -3.33
C LEU A 69 -13.45 -0.02 -2.14
N ASN A 70 -13.00 1.22 -2.26
CA ASN A 70 -12.95 2.20 -1.16
C ASN A 70 -12.18 1.67 0.06
N ASN A 71 -11.06 1.00 -0.16
CA ASN A 71 -10.20 0.50 0.91
C ASN A 71 -9.83 1.61 1.89
N LEU A 72 -9.88 1.31 3.18
CA LEU A 72 -9.60 2.24 4.28
C LEU A 72 -8.10 2.48 4.45
N ILE A 73 -7.46 2.93 3.37
CA ILE A 73 -6.00 2.99 3.19
C ILE A 73 -5.29 3.82 4.27
N PRO A 74 -5.72 5.04 4.61
CA PRO A 74 -5.06 5.80 5.67
C PRO A 74 -5.12 5.10 7.03
N GLU A 75 -6.27 4.48 7.36
CA GLU A 75 -6.47 3.80 8.64
C GLU A 75 -5.52 2.61 8.80
N TRP A 76 -5.49 1.69 7.83
CA TRP A 76 -4.62 0.53 7.99
C TRP A 76 -3.13 0.87 7.76
N ASN A 77 -2.77 1.91 7.02
CA ASN A 77 -1.39 2.41 6.98
C ASN A 77 -0.93 2.91 8.36
N ASP A 78 -1.79 3.61 9.09
CA ASP A 78 -1.49 4.04 10.46
C ASP A 78 -1.32 2.84 11.41
N LEU A 79 -2.15 1.81 11.24
CA LEU A 79 -2.03 0.57 12.03
C LEU A 79 -0.74 -0.19 11.72
N VAL A 80 -0.33 -0.26 10.47
CA VAL A 80 0.97 -0.81 10.05
C VAL A 80 2.12 -0.03 10.70
N TYR A 81 2.08 1.29 10.61
CA TYR A 81 3.08 2.15 11.27
C TYR A 81 3.18 1.90 12.77
N GLN A 82 2.06 1.67 13.44
CA GLN A 82 2.02 1.38 14.87
C GLN A 82 2.35 -0.09 15.21
N GLY A 83 2.58 -0.95 14.24
CA GLY A 83 2.80 -2.39 14.44
C GLY A 83 1.56 -3.16 14.88
N LYS A 84 0.37 -2.62 14.65
CA LYS A 84 -0.92 -3.22 15.03
C LYS A 84 -1.48 -4.08 13.90
N TRP A 85 -0.77 -5.11 13.54
CA TRP A 85 -1.04 -5.95 12.38
C TRP A 85 -2.43 -6.59 12.39
N ASP A 86 -2.85 -7.17 13.51
CA ASP A 86 -4.18 -7.79 13.66
C ASP A 86 -5.30 -6.80 13.35
N LEU A 87 -5.18 -5.56 13.83
CA LEU A 87 -6.17 -4.52 13.55
C LEU A 87 -6.11 -4.08 12.08
N ALA A 88 -4.92 -4.04 11.48
CA ALA A 88 -4.75 -3.72 10.07
C ALA A 88 -5.43 -4.77 9.18
N VAL A 89 -5.29 -6.07 9.49
CA VAL A 89 -6.01 -7.15 8.81
C VAL A 89 -7.52 -6.91 8.88
N HIS A 90 -8.08 -6.66 10.07
CA HIS A 90 -9.52 -6.42 10.23
C HIS A 90 -10.01 -5.24 9.40
N ARG A 91 -9.22 -4.17 9.29
CA ARG A 91 -9.57 -3.01 8.47
C ARG A 91 -9.50 -3.30 6.98
N LEU A 92 -8.49 -4.02 6.54
CA LEU A 92 -8.31 -4.38 5.14
C LEU A 92 -9.42 -5.32 4.65
N ILE A 93 -9.71 -6.39 5.38
CA ILE A 93 -10.73 -7.36 4.96
C ILE A 93 -12.17 -6.83 5.03
N ALA A 94 -12.41 -5.71 5.72
CA ALA A 94 -13.72 -5.07 5.76
C ALA A 94 -14.19 -4.63 4.35
N THR A 95 -13.26 -4.21 3.51
CA THR A 95 -13.55 -3.72 2.15
C THR A 95 -12.96 -4.60 1.06
N ASN A 96 -11.86 -5.29 1.31
CA ASN A 96 -11.20 -6.19 0.37
C ASN A 96 -11.19 -7.63 0.92
N ARG A 97 -11.89 -8.54 0.24
CA ARG A 97 -12.00 -9.95 0.66
C ARG A 97 -10.86 -10.84 0.16
N TYR A 98 -10.07 -10.35 -0.79
CA TYR A 98 -9.00 -11.12 -1.45
C TYR A 98 -7.70 -10.33 -1.54
N PRO A 99 -7.19 -9.79 -0.41
CA PRO A 99 -6.02 -8.92 -0.43
C PRO A 99 -4.75 -9.62 -0.89
N GLU A 100 -4.63 -10.94 -0.69
CA GLU A 100 -3.51 -11.75 -1.18
C GLU A 100 -3.37 -11.70 -2.70
N PHE A 101 -4.50 -11.66 -3.43
CA PHE A 101 -4.49 -11.54 -4.89
C PHE A 101 -4.32 -10.08 -5.32
N THR A 102 -5.09 -9.17 -4.75
CA THR A 102 -5.07 -7.77 -5.17
C THR A 102 -3.71 -7.12 -4.89
N SER A 103 -3.05 -7.45 -3.79
CA SER A 103 -1.71 -6.96 -3.50
C SER A 103 -0.65 -7.40 -4.52
N ARG A 104 -0.91 -8.42 -5.33
CA ARG A 104 -0.01 -8.89 -6.38
C ARG A 104 -0.36 -8.39 -7.78
N VAL A 105 -1.65 -8.35 -8.13
CA VAL A 105 -2.09 -8.11 -9.51
C VAL A 105 -2.75 -6.75 -9.73
N CYS A 106 -3.14 -6.03 -8.67
CA CYS A 106 -3.78 -4.73 -8.77
C CYS A 106 -2.82 -3.70 -9.40
N PRO A 107 -3.30 -2.86 -10.35
CA PRO A 107 -2.50 -1.77 -10.92
C PRO A 107 -2.25 -0.61 -9.94
N ALA A 108 -2.74 -0.70 -8.71
CA ALA A 108 -2.54 0.26 -7.64
C ALA A 108 -3.00 1.69 -7.98
N LEU A 109 -4.23 1.84 -8.45
CA LEU A 109 -4.85 3.15 -8.73
C LEU A 109 -4.82 4.07 -7.50
N CYS A 110 -4.83 3.49 -6.30
CA CYS A 110 -4.68 4.21 -5.04
C CYS A 110 -3.31 4.91 -4.91
N GLU A 111 -2.23 4.29 -5.37
CA GLU A 111 -0.91 4.92 -5.40
C GLU A 111 -0.85 6.05 -6.43
N ALA A 112 -1.43 5.85 -7.61
CA ALA A 112 -1.53 6.89 -8.64
C ALA A 112 -2.33 8.12 -8.17
N ALA A 113 -3.33 7.92 -7.29
CA ALA A 113 -4.15 8.99 -6.73
C ALA A 113 -3.60 9.56 -5.41
N CYS A 114 -2.46 9.07 -4.93
CA CYS A 114 -1.90 9.49 -3.64
C CYS A 114 -1.41 10.94 -3.68
N THR A 115 -1.88 11.78 -2.75
CA THR A 115 -1.45 13.19 -2.66
C THR A 115 0.03 13.33 -2.33
N CYS A 116 0.64 12.40 -1.60
CA CYS A 116 2.09 12.38 -1.40
C CYS A 116 2.82 12.22 -2.74
N GLY A 117 2.31 11.35 -3.63
CA GLY A 117 2.86 11.17 -4.97
C GLY A 117 2.74 12.42 -5.83
N MET A 118 1.62 13.15 -5.72
CA MET A 118 1.45 14.43 -6.43
C MET A 118 2.45 15.50 -5.95
N ALA A 119 2.77 15.49 -4.65
CA ALA A 119 3.65 16.49 -4.05
C ALA A 119 5.15 16.19 -4.27
N THR A 120 5.55 14.94 -4.24
CA THR A 120 6.97 14.51 -4.21
C THR A 120 7.38 13.61 -5.38
N GLY A 121 6.44 13.10 -6.16
CA GLY A 121 6.68 12.04 -7.14
C GLY A 121 6.67 10.62 -6.55
N ASP A 122 6.71 10.49 -5.22
CA ASP A 122 6.83 9.22 -4.50
C ASP A 122 5.57 8.92 -3.67
N PRO A 123 4.57 8.22 -4.21
CA PRO A 123 3.37 7.83 -3.46
C PRO A 123 3.71 6.88 -2.29
N VAL A 124 2.76 6.72 -1.38
CA VAL A 124 2.83 5.66 -0.37
C VAL A 124 2.76 4.30 -1.07
N THR A 125 3.55 3.33 -0.63
CA THR A 125 3.56 1.96 -1.16
C THR A 125 2.36 1.16 -0.65
N VAL A 126 1.17 1.54 -1.11
CA VAL A 126 -0.10 1.01 -0.64
C VAL A 126 -0.21 -0.49 -0.91
N LYS A 127 0.15 -0.92 -2.10
CA LYS A 127 0.09 -2.32 -2.52
C LYS A 127 1.04 -3.21 -1.70
N GLU A 128 2.24 -2.73 -1.38
CA GLU A 128 3.19 -3.44 -0.51
C GLU A 128 2.68 -3.54 0.93
N ASN A 129 2.11 -2.45 1.46
CA ASN A 129 1.51 -2.46 2.78
C ASN A 129 0.32 -3.42 2.85
N GLU A 130 -0.52 -3.46 1.80
CA GLU A 130 -1.64 -4.40 1.69
C GLU A 130 -1.15 -5.85 1.74
N ARG A 131 -0.07 -6.18 1.01
CA ARG A 131 0.53 -7.52 1.03
C ARG A 131 1.07 -7.87 2.40
N ALA A 132 1.86 -6.99 3.01
CA ALA A 132 2.45 -7.22 4.31
C ALA A 132 1.42 -7.39 5.44
N ILE A 133 0.22 -6.83 5.29
CA ILE A 133 -0.87 -7.00 6.26
C ILE A 133 -1.41 -8.45 6.24
N VAL A 134 -1.35 -9.15 5.11
CA VAL A 134 -1.96 -10.49 4.97
C VAL A 134 -0.96 -11.64 4.96
N GLU A 135 0.32 -11.36 4.90
CA GLU A 135 1.42 -12.31 5.07
C GLU A 135 1.87 -12.41 6.53
#